data_6270c5a753e1ed645d48f1e48e357f68
#
_entry.id   6270c5a753e1ed645d48f1e48e357f68
#
_cell.length_a   1.000
_cell.length_b   1.000
_cell.length_c   1.000
_cell.angle_alpha   90.00
_cell.angle_beta   90.00
_cell.angle_gamma   90.00
#
_symmetry.space_group_name_H-M   'P 1'
#
loop_
_entity.id
_entity.type
_entity.pdbx_description
1 polymer ?
#
loop_
_entity_poly.entity_id
_entity_poly.type
_entity_poly.pdbx_seq_one_letter_code
_entity_poly.pdbx_strand_id
1 'polypeptide(L)'
;MIEPTRAAFLLIDMQNGFIDPTSALCVAGAADTVPACAHALDFARSIGISIFHIRRIYSADGANVEPVRYRQWRDGGRPLSPASEDESSLNWPDMLTPADGDRVMVKPRFSAFFDTQLDDVLSREGINTVVLAGTTTPNCVRATCYDALSLNYNVVVLEDATSSRTPEVQRANIEDMAYIGAHIMSVAEFLEQGLSQVQDIAGDTARAVEAEYYATGQAADQADRTTGAAAPCNAPTSGHHPRTLGSRTLAPTGTTAPPATRTSTDASKLPAMRAPKGI
;
A
#
# COMPACT_ATOMS: atom_id res chain seq x y z
N MET A 1 1.98 -11.90 -20.41
CA MET A 1 1.85 -10.43 -20.52
C MET A 1 0.73 -9.96 -19.62
N ILE A 2 0.94 -8.84 -18.96
CA ILE A 2 -0.09 -8.22 -18.13
C ILE A 2 -0.88 -7.23 -18.98
N GLU A 3 -2.22 -7.38 -18.95
CA GLU A 3 -3.11 -6.43 -19.64
C GLU A 3 -3.23 -5.14 -18.80
N PRO A 4 -3.17 -3.95 -19.40
CA PRO A 4 -3.29 -2.68 -18.69
C PRO A 4 -4.55 -2.57 -17.82
N THR A 5 -5.67 -3.12 -18.28
CA THR A 5 -6.95 -3.16 -17.54
C THR A 5 -6.91 -4.02 -16.29
N ARG A 6 -5.87 -4.84 -16.12
CA ARG A 6 -5.63 -5.63 -14.91
C ARG A 6 -4.54 -5.05 -14.02
N ALA A 7 -4.18 -3.79 -14.25
CA ALA A 7 -3.17 -3.09 -13.48
C ALA A 7 -3.73 -1.82 -12.84
N ALA A 8 -3.14 -1.44 -11.70
CA ALA A 8 -3.36 -0.17 -11.03
C ALA A 8 -2.03 0.58 -10.86
N PHE A 9 -2.03 1.87 -11.14
CA PHE A 9 -0.92 2.78 -10.86
C PHE A 9 -1.17 3.45 -9.51
N LEU A 10 -0.29 3.24 -8.54
CA LEU A 10 -0.37 3.81 -7.21
C LEU A 10 0.65 4.95 -7.08
N LEU A 11 0.19 6.20 -7.15
CA LEU A 11 0.99 7.39 -6.88
C LEU A 11 0.96 7.67 -5.37
N ILE A 12 2.07 7.35 -4.68
CA ILE A 12 2.12 7.29 -3.22
C ILE A 12 2.68 8.58 -2.64
N ASP A 13 1.89 9.25 -1.78
CA ASP A 13 2.29 10.38 -0.92
C ASP A 13 2.96 11.56 -1.65
N MET A 14 2.67 11.79 -2.93
CA MET A 14 3.22 12.92 -3.70
C MET A 14 2.46 14.23 -3.42
N GLN A 15 2.33 14.57 -2.13
CA GLN A 15 1.72 15.80 -1.62
C GLN A 15 2.79 16.84 -1.27
N ASN A 16 2.46 18.12 -1.37
CA ASN A 16 3.39 19.21 -1.07
C ASN A 16 4.04 19.08 0.31
N GLY A 17 3.31 18.60 1.33
CA GLY A 17 3.86 18.37 2.66
C GLY A 17 5.01 17.34 2.74
N PHE A 18 5.19 16.49 1.71
CA PHE A 18 6.35 15.60 1.57
C PHE A 18 7.36 16.07 0.54
N ILE A 19 7.00 17.05 -0.30
CA ILE A 19 7.80 17.50 -1.46
C ILE A 19 8.44 18.85 -1.21
N ASP A 20 7.72 19.78 -0.56
CA ASP A 20 8.21 21.13 -0.30
C ASP A 20 9.42 21.09 0.66
N PRO A 21 10.58 21.67 0.28
CA PRO A 21 11.77 21.66 1.11
C PRO A 21 11.61 22.42 2.44
N THR A 22 10.61 23.27 2.57
CA THR A 22 10.30 23.98 3.82
C THR A 22 9.47 23.14 4.79
N SER A 23 8.84 22.08 4.31
CA SER A 23 8.03 21.19 5.16
C SER A 23 8.88 20.35 6.11
N ALA A 24 8.46 20.25 7.37
CA ALA A 24 9.12 19.41 8.36
C ALA A 24 9.10 17.91 8.00
N LEU A 25 8.20 17.48 7.11
CA LEU A 25 8.12 16.09 6.64
C LEU A 25 8.70 15.91 5.23
N CYS A 26 9.40 16.92 4.69
CA CYS A 26 10.00 16.85 3.37
C CYS A 26 10.93 15.63 3.22
N VAL A 27 10.80 14.96 2.09
CA VAL A 27 11.72 13.89 1.64
C VAL A 27 12.67 14.49 0.61
N ALA A 28 13.97 14.49 0.90
CA ALA A 28 14.98 15.23 0.15
C ALA A 28 14.96 15.02 -1.38
N GLY A 29 14.70 13.80 -1.85
CA GLY A 29 14.65 13.49 -3.28
C GLY A 29 13.25 13.59 -3.91
N ALA A 30 12.20 13.96 -3.15
CA ALA A 30 10.82 13.87 -3.66
C ALA A 30 10.53 14.87 -4.78
N ALA A 31 11.03 16.12 -4.64
CA ALA A 31 10.82 17.17 -5.64
C ALA A 31 11.41 16.79 -7.02
N ASP A 32 12.57 16.14 -7.03
CA ASP A 32 13.27 15.76 -8.25
C ASP A 32 12.54 14.66 -9.04
N THR A 33 11.69 13.87 -8.37
CA THR A 33 10.91 12.80 -9.01
C THR A 33 9.55 13.25 -9.55
N VAL A 34 9.11 14.47 -9.27
CA VAL A 34 7.80 14.98 -9.74
C VAL A 34 7.64 14.87 -11.25
N PRO A 35 8.60 15.28 -12.12
CA PRO A 35 8.46 15.13 -13.56
C PRO A 35 8.37 13.67 -14.02
N ALA A 36 9.17 12.78 -13.42
CA ALA A 36 9.15 11.35 -13.73
C ALA A 36 7.80 10.72 -13.34
N CYS A 37 7.28 11.04 -12.15
CA CYS A 37 5.95 10.64 -11.73
C CYS A 37 4.86 11.13 -12.69
N ALA A 38 4.93 12.39 -13.15
CA ALA A 38 3.96 12.96 -14.08
C ALA A 38 3.96 12.24 -15.43
N HIS A 39 5.14 12.00 -16.02
CA HIS A 39 5.25 11.26 -17.29
C HIS A 39 4.69 9.84 -17.16
N ALA A 40 5.03 9.13 -16.09
CA ALA A 40 4.53 7.78 -15.84
C ALA A 40 3.01 7.76 -15.62
N LEU A 41 2.47 8.75 -14.89
CA LEU A 41 1.05 8.91 -14.60
C LEU A 41 0.25 9.16 -15.88
N ASP A 42 0.71 10.09 -16.72
CA ASP A 42 0.05 10.41 -17.99
C ASP A 42 0.07 9.21 -18.95
N PHE A 43 1.19 8.51 -19.03
CA PHE A 43 1.27 7.29 -19.82
C PHE A 43 0.33 6.20 -19.30
N ALA A 44 0.32 5.95 -17.99
CA ALA A 44 -0.58 4.96 -17.38
C ALA A 44 -2.05 5.25 -17.70
N ARG A 45 -2.46 6.53 -17.62
CA ARG A 45 -3.80 6.99 -18.05
C ARG A 45 -4.06 6.68 -19.53
N SER A 46 -3.08 6.97 -20.40
CA SER A 46 -3.22 6.82 -21.85
C SER A 46 -3.42 5.37 -22.31
N ILE A 47 -2.90 4.40 -21.56
CA ILE A 47 -3.01 2.97 -21.85
C ILE A 47 -4.12 2.27 -21.05
N GLY A 48 -4.91 3.00 -20.26
CA GLY A 48 -6.07 2.48 -19.55
C GLY A 48 -5.77 1.76 -18.23
N ILE A 49 -4.64 2.03 -17.60
CA ILE A 49 -4.33 1.58 -16.23
C ILE A 49 -5.19 2.39 -15.25
N SER A 50 -5.79 1.72 -14.26
CA SER A 50 -6.54 2.39 -13.19
C SER A 50 -5.63 3.22 -12.29
N ILE A 51 -5.95 4.49 -12.08
CA ILE A 51 -5.09 5.41 -11.32
C ILE A 51 -5.60 5.58 -9.89
N PHE A 52 -4.67 5.49 -8.92
CA PHE A 52 -4.91 5.74 -7.51
C PHE A 52 -3.88 6.72 -6.96
N HIS A 53 -4.35 7.89 -6.52
CA HIS A 53 -3.57 8.82 -5.72
C HIS A 53 -3.68 8.44 -4.25
N ILE A 54 -2.64 7.84 -3.72
CA ILE A 54 -2.56 7.43 -2.32
C ILE A 54 -2.00 8.59 -1.51
N ARG A 55 -2.75 9.06 -0.52
CA ARG A 55 -2.39 10.23 0.25
C ARG A 55 -2.44 10.02 1.75
N ARG A 56 -1.70 10.86 2.48
CA ARG A 56 -1.76 10.95 3.94
C ARG A 56 -2.58 12.17 4.36
N ILE A 57 -3.47 12.00 5.34
CA ILE A 57 -4.13 13.10 6.03
C ILE A 57 -4.02 12.85 7.53
N TYR A 58 -3.38 13.78 8.23
CA TYR A 58 -3.40 13.80 9.69
C TYR A 58 -4.60 14.59 10.21
N SER A 59 -5.16 14.17 11.35
CA SER A 59 -6.21 14.94 12.02
C SER A 59 -5.65 16.23 12.62
N ALA A 60 -6.48 17.25 12.74
CA ALA A 60 -6.07 18.57 13.26
C ALA A 60 -5.48 18.52 14.67
N ASP A 61 -5.97 17.57 15.48
CA ASP A 61 -5.49 17.30 16.85
C ASP A 61 -4.25 16.38 16.89
N GLY A 62 -3.86 15.79 15.76
CA GLY A 62 -2.73 14.87 15.67
C GLY A 62 -2.97 13.48 16.22
N ALA A 63 -4.20 13.10 16.54
CA ALA A 63 -4.52 11.80 17.16
C ALA A 63 -4.13 10.59 16.29
N ASN A 64 -4.09 10.76 14.97
CA ASN A 64 -3.72 9.71 14.01
C ASN A 64 -2.26 9.79 13.50
N VAL A 65 -1.47 10.74 14.01
CA VAL A 65 -0.03 10.84 13.69
C VAL A 65 0.72 9.67 14.33
N GLU A 66 1.67 9.08 13.62
CA GLU A 66 2.53 8.06 14.20
C GLU A 66 3.32 8.63 15.41
N PRO A 67 3.37 7.91 16.54
CA PRO A 67 4.08 8.40 17.74
C PRO A 67 5.53 8.82 17.46
N VAL A 68 6.20 8.10 16.55
CA VAL A 68 7.60 8.37 16.15
C VAL A 68 7.78 9.69 15.38
N ARG A 69 6.70 10.20 14.77
CA ARG A 69 6.70 11.45 13.99
C ARG A 69 6.03 12.61 14.71
N TYR A 70 5.30 12.35 15.78
CA TYR A 70 4.42 13.32 16.42
C TYR A 70 5.12 14.62 16.78
N ARG A 71 6.31 14.56 17.40
CA ARG A 71 7.06 15.77 17.78
C ARG A 71 7.47 16.60 16.56
N GLN A 72 8.08 15.93 15.56
CA GLN A 72 8.51 16.58 14.33
C GLN A 72 7.33 17.23 13.61
N TRP A 73 6.21 16.52 13.50
CA TRP A 73 4.99 17.01 12.88
C TRP A 73 4.41 18.23 13.63
N ARG A 74 4.25 18.12 14.97
CA ARG A 74 3.68 19.20 15.79
C ARG A 74 4.53 20.46 15.77
N ASP A 75 5.85 20.30 15.98
CA ASP A 75 6.78 21.42 16.11
C ASP A 75 7.16 22.01 14.74
N GLY A 76 6.87 21.30 13.65
CA GLY A 76 7.12 21.69 12.25
C GLY A 76 5.88 22.16 11.49
N GLY A 77 4.92 22.81 12.17
CA GLY A 77 3.78 23.44 11.49
C GLY A 77 2.64 22.50 11.10
N ARG A 78 2.62 21.26 11.62
CA ARG A 78 1.55 20.26 11.42
C ARG A 78 1.24 19.97 9.95
N PRO A 79 2.22 19.73 9.06
CA PRO A 79 1.98 19.49 7.66
C PRO A 79 1.03 18.30 7.44
N LEU A 80 0.38 18.24 6.27
CA LEU A 80 -0.57 17.19 5.89
C LEU A 80 -1.80 17.11 6.82
N SER A 81 -2.19 18.21 7.42
CA SER A 81 -3.40 18.28 8.25
C SER A 81 -4.21 19.55 7.96
N PRO A 82 -5.51 19.58 8.31
CA PRO A 82 -6.31 20.81 8.22
C PRO A 82 -5.84 21.93 9.15
N ALA A 83 -4.97 21.61 10.13
CA ALA A 83 -4.34 22.57 11.04
C ALA A 83 -2.90 22.91 10.65
N SER A 84 -2.52 22.64 9.39
CA SER A 84 -1.19 22.97 8.86
C SER A 84 -1.01 24.49 8.80
N GLU A 85 0.19 24.97 9.15
CA GLU A 85 0.63 26.34 8.94
C GLU A 85 0.82 26.64 7.43
N ASP A 86 1.07 25.61 6.62
CA ASP A 86 1.06 25.67 5.16
C ASP A 86 -0.24 25.03 4.64
N GLU A 87 -1.16 25.89 4.16
CA GLU A 87 -2.45 25.45 3.61
C GLU A 87 -2.30 24.55 2.37
N SER A 88 -1.19 24.68 1.64
CA SER A 88 -0.90 23.88 0.44
C SER A 88 -0.40 22.47 0.74
N SER A 89 -0.01 22.17 1.99
CA SER A 89 0.67 20.91 2.36
C SER A 89 -0.15 19.65 2.03
N LEU A 90 -1.47 19.74 2.04
CA LEU A 90 -2.37 18.65 1.66
C LEU A 90 -2.51 18.46 0.14
N ASN A 91 -2.15 19.46 -0.66
CA ASN A 91 -2.32 19.46 -2.11
C ASN A 91 -1.18 18.67 -2.77
N TRP A 92 -1.38 18.38 -4.05
CA TRP A 92 -0.35 17.85 -4.95
C TRP A 92 0.32 18.99 -5.71
N PRO A 93 1.55 18.83 -6.20
CA PRO A 93 2.09 19.65 -7.28
C PRO A 93 1.13 19.66 -8.48
N ASP A 94 1.06 20.76 -9.21
CA ASP A 94 0.13 20.92 -10.33
C ASP A 94 0.20 19.76 -11.34
N MET A 95 1.40 19.29 -11.66
CA MET A 95 1.64 18.16 -12.58
C MET A 95 1.08 16.82 -12.09
N LEU A 96 0.82 16.68 -10.79
CA LEU A 96 0.37 15.45 -10.17
C LEU A 96 -1.05 15.54 -9.61
N THR A 97 -1.77 16.61 -9.93
CA THR A 97 -3.15 16.78 -9.52
C THR A 97 -4.04 15.67 -10.10
N PRO A 98 -4.90 15.03 -9.28
CA PRO A 98 -5.83 14.03 -9.79
C PRO A 98 -6.70 14.58 -10.93
N ALA A 99 -6.81 13.80 -12.00
CA ALA A 99 -7.70 14.10 -13.14
C ALA A 99 -9.05 13.39 -12.98
N ASP A 100 -10.00 13.74 -13.85
CA ASP A 100 -11.29 13.05 -13.91
C ASP A 100 -11.08 11.55 -14.19
N GLY A 101 -11.66 10.71 -13.36
CA GLY A 101 -11.51 9.25 -13.41
C GLY A 101 -10.42 8.69 -12.50
N ASP A 102 -9.49 9.52 -12.00
CA ASP A 102 -8.53 9.09 -10.98
C ASP A 102 -9.22 8.91 -9.63
N ARG A 103 -8.71 7.99 -8.85
CA ARG A 103 -9.21 7.74 -7.49
C ARG A 103 -8.26 8.29 -6.45
N VAL A 104 -8.81 8.86 -5.39
CA VAL A 104 -8.04 9.35 -4.25
C VAL A 104 -8.33 8.47 -3.05
N MET A 105 -7.28 7.90 -2.45
CA MET A 105 -7.39 7.05 -1.27
C MET A 105 -6.52 7.58 -0.14
N VAL A 106 -7.12 7.71 1.03
CA VAL A 106 -6.39 8.11 2.26
C VAL A 106 -5.92 6.87 2.98
N LYS A 107 -4.63 6.82 3.32
CA LYS A 107 -4.06 5.74 4.13
C LYS A 107 -3.68 6.23 5.53
N PRO A 108 -3.92 5.43 6.58
CA PRO A 108 -3.60 5.82 7.96
C PRO A 108 -2.15 5.55 8.35
N ARG A 109 -1.41 4.69 7.63
CA ARG A 109 -0.03 4.28 7.95
C ARG A 109 0.84 4.23 6.68
N PHE A 110 1.97 3.52 6.72
CA PHE A 110 2.95 3.51 5.62
C PHE A 110 2.42 2.81 4.37
N SER A 111 1.94 1.58 4.50
CA SER A 111 1.39 0.84 3.37
C SER A 111 0.05 1.40 2.90
N ALA A 112 -0.16 1.40 1.58
CA ALA A 112 -1.43 1.74 0.97
C ALA A 112 -2.53 0.69 1.25
N PHE A 113 -2.15 -0.53 1.62
CA PHE A 113 -3.08 -1.61 1.94
C PHE A 113 -3.48 -1.64 3.42
N PHE A 114 -2.64 -1.06 4.31
CA PHE A 114 -2.88 -1.16 5.75
C PHE A 114 -4.10 -0.34 6.18
N ASP A 115 -5.11 -1.02 6.68
CA ASP A 115 -6.37 -0.43 7.18
C ASP A 115 -7.04 0.51 6.15
N THR A 116 -7.05 0.07 4.87
CA THR A 116 -7.72 0.71 3.74
C THR A 116 -8.60 -0.30 3.01
N GLN A 117 -9.36 0.16 2.04
CA GLN A 117 -10.15 -0.69 1.14
C GLN A 117 -9.43 -1.01 -0.18
N LEU A 118 -8.11 -0.78 -0.27
CA LEU A 118 -7.40 -0.90 -1.54
C LEU A 118 -7.50 -2.32 -2.11
N ASP A 119 -7.21 -3.34 -1.31
CA ASP A 119 -7.30 -4.74 -1.73
C ASP A 119 -8.72 -5.13 -2.19
N ASP A 120 -9.74 -4.73 -1.44
CA ASP A 120 -11.15 -4.97 -1.80
C ASP A 120 -11.53 -4.34 -3.15
N VAL A 121 -11.02 -3.15 -3.44
CA VAL A 121 -11.29 -2.43 -4.69
C VAL A 121 -10.56 -3.09 -5.86
N LEU A 122 -9.26 -3.36 -5.71
CA LEU A 122 -8.45 -3.97 -6.75
C LEU A 122 -8.96 -5.38 -7.10
N SER A 123 -9.27 -6.19 -6.09
CA SER A 123 -9.80 -7.56 -6.28
C SER A 123 -11.14 -7.56 -7.01
N ARG A 124 -12.08 -6.68 -6.65
CA ARG A 124 -13.38 -6.56 -7.33
C ARG A 124 -13.26 -6.15 -8.79
N GLU A 125 -12.24 -5.40 -9.14
CA GLU A 125 -11.97 -4.98 -10.52
C GLU A 125 -11.13 -5.98 -11.31
N GLY A 126 -10.73 -7.09 -10.70
CA GLY A 126 -9.90 -8.12 -11.33
C GLY A 126 -8.46 -7.66 -11.59
N ILE A 127 -8.02 -6.62 -10.87
CA ILE A 127 -6.64 -6.12 -10.93
C ILE A 127 -5.75 -7.09 -10.17
N ASN A 128 -4.66 -7.52 -10.79
CA ASN A 128 -3.67 -8.41 -10.21
C ASN A 128 -2.25 -7.84 -10.22
N THR A 129 -2.09 -6.61 -10.66
CA THR A 129 -0.80 -5.96 -10.81
C THR A 129 -0.86 -4.53 -10.27
N VAL A 130 0.16 -4.11 -9.52
CA VAL A 130 0.30 -2.73 -9.07
C VAL A 130 1.62 -2.13 -9.56
N VAL A 131 1.56 -0.90 -10.10
CA VAL A 131 2.71 -0.10 -10.49
C VAL A 131 2.90 0.98 -9.44
N LEU A 132 4.06 1.01 -8.78
CA LEU A 132 4.35 1.88 -7.66
C LEU A 132 5.26 3.03 -8.07
N ALA A 133 4.83 4.26 -7.77
CA ALA A 133 5.61 5.48 -7.88
C ALA A 133 5.36 6.37 -6.65
N GLY A 134 6.24 7.33 -6.38
CA GLY A 134 6.08 8.32 -5.30
C GLY A 134 7.07 8.19 -4.16
N THR A 135 6.70 8.63 -2.95
CA THR A 135 7.62 8.79 -1.83
C THR A 135 7.08 8.15 -0.55
N THR A 136 7.90 7.69 0.39
CA THR A 136 9.36 7.52 0.32
C THR A 136 9.68 6.05 0.20
N THR A 137 10.67 5.74 -0.63
CA THR A 137 11.04 4.37 -0.99
C THR A 137 11.21 3.44 0.22
N PRO A 138 11.99 3.78 1.29
CA PRO A 138 12.21 2.87 2.42
C PRO A 138 10.98 2.66 3.33
N ASN A 139 9.94 3.46 3.19
CA ASN A 139 8.77 3.40 4.07
C ASN A 139 7.50 3.08 3.27
N CYS A 140 6.84 4.12 2.70
CA CYS A 140 5.51 3.96 2.11
C CYS A 140 5.52 3.11 0.85
N VAL A 141 6.50 3.28 -0.05
CA VAL A 141 6.62 2.48 -1.27
C VAL A 141 6.96 1.04 -0.91
N ARG A 142 8.01 0.82 -0.08
CA ARG A 142 8.42 -0.52 0.34
C ARG A 142 7.33 -1.24 1.11
N ALA A 143 6.68 -0.60 2.10
CA ALA A 143 5.60 -1.24 2.85
C ALA A 143 4.44 -1.64 1.94
N THR A 144 4.08 -0.80 0.95
CA THR A 144 3.06 -1.12 -0.05
C THR A 144 3.49 -2.28 -0.95
N CYS A 145 4.76 -2.31 -1.38
CA CYS A 145 5.32 -3.41 -2.18
C CYS A 145 5.22 -4.76 -1.43
N TYR A 146 5.64 -4.80 -0.17
CA TYR A 146 5.62 -6.02 0.65
C TYR A 146 4.19 -6.53 0.90
N ASP A 147 3.25 -5.63 1.21
CA ASP A 147 1.85 -6.01 1.39
C ASP A 147 1.22 -6.47 0.07
N ALA A 148 1.51 -5.79 -1.06
CA ALA A 148 1.04 -6.22 -2.36
C ALA A 148 1.52 -7.63 -2.73
N LEU A 149 2.82 -7.93 -2.55
CA LEU A 149 3.37 -9.28 -2.77
C LEU A 149 2.74 -10.30 -1.83
N SER A 150 2.49 -9.94 -0.56
CA SER A 150 1.84 -10.80 0.43
C SER A 150 0.37 -11.09 0.08
N LEU A 151 -0.28 -10.19 -0.66
CA LEU A 151 -1.63 -10.32 -1.19
C LEU A 151 -1.68 -10.94 -2.60
N ASN A 152 -0.54 -11.44 -3.10
CA ASN A 152 -0.38 -12.08 -4.41
C ASN A 152 -0.59 -11.15 -5.61
N TYR A 153 -0.30 -9.86 -5.50
CA TYR A 153 -0.20 -8.97 -6.65
C TYR A 153 1.18 -9.11 -7.33
N ASN A 154 1.23 -8.98 -8.64
CA ASN A 154 2.46 -8.64 -9.33
C ASN A 154 2.80 -7.19 -8.99
N VAL A 155 4.06 -6.90 -8.66
CA VAL A 155 4.49 -5.55 -8.28
C VAL A 155 5.54 -5.04 -9.25
N VAL A 156 5.28 -3.86 -9.81
CA VAL A 156 6.24 -3.08 -10.59
C VAL A 156 6.63 -1.85 -9.79
N VAL A 157 7.91 -1.55 -9.69
CA VAL A 157 8.41 -0.33 -9.03
C VAL A 157 9.15 0.51 -10.06
N LEU A 158 8.72 1.75 -10.27
CA LEU A 158 9.40 2.71 -11.13
C LEU A 158 10.51 3.39 -10.33
N GLU A 159 11.76 2.90 -10.49
CA GLU A 159 12.85 3.26 -9.59
C GLU A 159 13.21 4.75 -9.62
N ASP A 160 13.12 5.41 -10.76
CA ASP A 160 13.38 6.84 -10.98
C ASP A 160 12.15 7.74 -10.77
N ALA A 161 10.97 7.13 -10.57
CA ALA A 161 9.76 7.80 -10.08
C ALA A 161 9.52 7.55 -8.58
N THR A 162 10.51 7.01 -7.85
CA THR A 162 10.48 6.86 -6.40
C THR A 162 11.66 7.57 -5.75
N SER A 163 11.52 8.01 -4.49
CA SER A 163 12.51 8.86 -3.85
C SER A 163 12.81 8.49 -2.40
N SER A 164 14.01 8.81 -1.97
CA SER A 164 14.48 8.58 -0.61
C SER A 164 15.34 9.75 -0.10
N ARG A 165 15.75 9.67 1.18
CA ARG A 165 16.58 10.71 1.80
C ARG A 165 18.02 10.76 1.27
N THR A 166 18.57 9.65 0.76
CA THR A 166 19.89 9.58 0.11
C THR A 166 19.90 8.55 -1.01
N PRO A 167 20.81 8.66 -2.00
CA PRO A 167 20.96 7.69 -3.07
C PRO A 167 21.28 6.26 -2.58
N GLU A 168 22.06 6.13 -1.50
CA GLU A 168 22.43 4.83 -0.94
C GLU A 168 21.20 4.13 -0.36
N VAL A 169 20.36 4.87 0.37
CA VAL A 169 19.11 4.32 0.91
C VAL A 169 18.14 3.99 -0.21
N GLN A 170 18.09 4.80 -1.27
CA GLN A 170 17.28 4.51 -2.47
C GLN A 170 17.70 3.17 -3.06
N ARG A 171 18.96 3.03 -3.45
CA ARG A 171 19.49 1.83 -4.09
C ARG A 171 19.26 0.57 -3.25
N ALA A 172 19.61 0.60 -1.96
CA ALA A 172 19.46 -0.56 -1.08
C ALA A 172 18.00 -1.05 -0.97
N ASN A 173 17.02 -0.13 -0.98
CA ASN A 173 15.61 -0.52 -0.92
C ASN A 173 15.08 -1.01 -2.27
N ILE A 174 15.54 -0.46 -3.39
CA ILE A 174 15.21 -0.96 -4.73
C ILE A 174 15.76 -2.38 -4.90
N GLU A 175 17.04 -2.62 -4.55
CA GLU A 175 17.68 -3.94 -4.60
C GLU A 175 16.92 -4.97 -3.74
N ASP A 176 16.47 -4.58 -2.55
CA ASP A 176 15.73 -5.45 -1.65
C ASP A 176 14.31 -5.78 -2.18
N MET A 177 13.61 -4.80 -2.74
CA MET A 177 12.31 -5.05 -3.38
C MET A 177 12.43 -5.93 -4.63
N ALA A 178 13.50 -5.75 -5.43
CA ALA A 178 13.82 -6.63 -6.55
C ALA A 178 14.07 -8.08 -6.09
N TYR A 179 14.85 -8.24 -5.03
CA TYR A 179 15.20 -9.56 -4.48
C TYR A 179 13.99 -10.37 -4.04
N ILE A 180 12.97 -9.72 -3.47
CA ILE A 180 11.74 -10.40 -3.02
C ILE A 180 10.69 -10.60 -4.12
N GLY A 181 10.96 -10.16 -5.37
CA GLY A 181 10.11 -10.46 -6.52
C GLY A 181 9.38 -9.27 -7.15
N ALA A 182 9.65 -8.03 -6.73
CA ALA A 182 9.15 -6.88 -7.46
C ALA A 182 9.92 -6.70 -8.79
N HIS A 183 9.21 -6.38 -9.86
CA HIS A 183 9.80 -6.00 -11.14
C HIS A 183 10.24 -4.53 -11.08
N ILE A 184 11.53 -4.28 -11.18
CA ILE A 184 12.07 -2.92 -11.20
C ILE A 184 12.25 -2.48 -12.65
N MET A 185 11.79 -1.27 -12.95
CA MET A 185 12.01 -0.64 -14.25
C MET A 185 12.10 0.87 -14.11
N SER A 186 12.73 1.52 -15.08
CA SER A 186 12.72 2.96 -15.21
C SER A 186 11.42 3.48 -15.81
N VAL A 187 11.14 4.78 -15.65
CA VAL A 187 10.03 5.43 -16.37
C VAL A 187 10.22 5.35 -17.87
N ALA A 188 11.45 5.47 -18.37
CA ALA A 188 11.73 5.35 -19.81
C ALA A 188 11.32 3.97 -20.35
N GLU A 189 11.67 2.89 -19.67
CA GLU A 189 11.25 1.53 -20.03
C GLU A 189 9.73 1.36 -19.93
N PHE A 190 9.10 1.94 -18.90
CA PHE A 190 7.65 1.91 -18.76
C PHE A 190 6.94 2.62 -19.90
N LEU A 191 7.43 3.79 -20.33
CA LEU A 191 6.88 4.53 -21.47
C LEU A 191 7.05 3.80 -22.81
N GLU A 192 8.16 3.06 -22.99
CA GLU A 192 8.44 2.33 -24.21
C GLU A 192 7.66 1.00 -24.31
N GLN A 193 7.57 0.27 -23.20
CA GLN A 193 7.14 -1.14 -23.20
C GLN A 193 5.81 -1.36 -22.48
N GLY A 194 5.36 -0.39 -21.67
CA GLY A 194 4.22 -0.58 -20.78
C GLY A 194 4.48 -1.75 -19.81
N LEU A 195 3.54 -2.66 -19.73
CA LEU A 195 3.64 -3.88 -18.91
C LEU A 195 3.95 -5.15 -19.73
N SER A 196 4.33 -4.99 -21.01
CA SER A 196 4.52 -6.13 -21.93
C SER A 196 5.65 -7.07 -21.53
N GLN A 197 6.67 -6.57 -20.84
CA GLN A 197 7.81 -7.35 -20.35
C GLN A 197 7.64 -7.85 -18.92
N VAL A 198 6.58 -7.45 -18.24
CA VAL A 198 6.29 -7.90 -16.88
C VAL A 198 5.65 -9.27 -16.91
N GLN A 199 6.27 -10.24 -16.23
CA GLN A 199 5.71 -11.58 -16.09
C GLN A 199 4.51 -11.57 -15.15
N ASP A 200 3.42 -12.23 -15.53
CA ASP A 200 2.24 -12.45 -14.67
C ASP A 200 2.49 -13.65 -13.74
N ILE A 201 3.43 -13.50 -12.79
CA ILE A 201 3.82 -14.57 -11.86
C ILE A 201 2.61 -15.02 -11.03
N ALA A 202 1.82 -14.08 -10.52
CA ALA A 202 0.63 -14.37 -9.72
C ALA A 202 -0.39 -15.20 -10.52
N GLY A 203 -0.69 -14.79 -11.76
CA GLY A 203 -1.62 -15.52 -12.62
C GLY A 203 -1.06 -16.85 -13.12
N ASP A 204 0.24 -16.93 -13.46
CA ASP A 204 0.90 -18.17 -13.86
C ASP A 204 0.89 -19.20 -12.72
N THR A 205 1.21 -18.77 -11.49
CA THR A 205 1.19 -19.62 -10.30
C THR A 205 -0.22 -20.10 -9.98
N ALA A 206 -1.22 -19.23 -10.04
CA ALA A 206 -2.61 -19.60 -9.81
C ALA A 206 -3.07 -20.69 -10.82
N ARG A 207 -2.75 -20.52 -12.12
CA ARG A 207 -3.05 -21.51 -13.15
C ARG A 207 -2.32 -22.83 -12.94
N ALA A 208 -1.06 -22.80 -12.52
CA ALA A 208 -0.29 -23.99 -12.23
C ALA A 208 -0.86 -24.79 -11.06
N VAL A 209 -1.20 -24.12 -9.96
CA VAL A 209 -1.83 -24.73 -8.77
C VAL A 209 -3.19 -25.34 -9.12
N GLU A 210 -4.00 -24.63 -9.89
CA GLU A 210 -5.31 -25.11 -10.34
C GLU A 210 -5.16 -26.35 -11.23
N ALA A 211 -4.22 -26.35 -12.19
CA ALA A 211 -3.94 -27.49 -13.06
C ALA A 211 -3.49 -28.73 -12.28
N GLU A 212 -2.62 -28.56 -11.28
CA GLU A 212 -2.16 -29.65 -10.41
C GLU A 212 -3.30 -30.21 -9.56
N TYR A 213 -4.16 -29.34 -9.01
CA TYR A 213 -5.34 -29.75 -8.24
C TYR A 213 -6.29 -30.62 -9.08
N TYR A 214 -6.60 -30.22 -10.32
CA TYR A 214 -7.46 -31.00 -11.20
C TYR A 214 -6.80 -32.29 -11.67
N ALA A 215 -5.49 -32.31 -11.91
CA ALA A 215 -4.77 -33.50 -12.29
C ALA A 215 -4.77 -34.56 -11.16
N THR A 216 -4.56 -34.14 -9.92
CA THR A 216 -4.60 -35.02 -8.76
C THR A 216 -6.02 -35.51 -8.44
N GLY A 217 -7.05 -34.67 -8.59
CA GLY A 217 -8.45 -35.03 -8.45
C GLY A 217 -8.88 -36.07 -9.49
N GLN A 218 -8.51 -35.90 -10.75
CA GLN A 218 -8.81 -36.89 -11.82
C GLN A 218 -8.06 -38.21 -11.60
N ALA A 219 -6.84 -38.19 -11.08
CA ALA A 219 -6.08 -39.40 -10.78
C ALA A 219 -6.72 -40.19 -9.62
N ALA A 220 -7.26 -39.50 -8.61
CA ALA A 220 -7.99 -40.13 -7.49
C ALA A 220 -9.30 -40.78 -7.97
N ASP A 221 -10.08 -40.07 -8.78
CA ASP A 221 -11.32 -40.60 -9.40
C ASP A 221 -11.07 -41.80 -10.31
N GLN A 222 -9.97 -41.79 -11.04
CA GLN A 222 -9.57 -42.92 -11.90
C GLN A 222 -9.11 -44.14 -11.10
N ALA A 223 -8.38 -43.92 -10.00
CA ALA A 223 -7.95 -44.98 -9.10
C ALA A 223 -9.15 -45.64 -8.40
N ASP A 224 -10.16 -44.88 -8.00
CA ASP A 224 -11.39 -45.38 -7.37
C ASP A 224 -12.22 -46.23 -8.35
N ARG A 225 -12.30 -45.84 -9.63
CA ARG A 225 -12.98 -46.60 -10.69
C ARG A 225 -12.28 -47.90 -11.07
N THR A 226 -10.95 -47.94 -10.96
CA THR A 226 -10.15 -49.14 -11.31
C THR A 226 -10.06 -50.15 -10.20
N THR A 227 -10.20 -49.75 -8.96
CA THR A 227 -10.11 -50.67 -7.81
C THR A 227 -11.40 -51.37 -7.43
N GLY A 228 -12.57 -50.96 -7.99
CA GLY A 228 -13.84 -51.65 -7.79
C GLY A 228 -14.28 -51.86 -6.35
N ALA A 229 -13.74 -51.08 -5.42
CA ALA A 229 -14.08 -51.15 -4.02
C ALA A 229 -15.40 -50.42 -3.78
N ALA A 230 -16.45 -51.17 -3.45
CA ALA A 230 -17.71 -50.60 -2.96
C ALA A 230 -17.44 -49.69 -1.76
N ALA A 231 -17.80 -48.43 -1.85
CA ALA A 231 -17.68 -47.47 -0.79
C ALA A 231 -18.42 -47.93 0.45
N PRO A 232 -17.83 -47.91 1.65
CA PRO A 232 -18.59 -48.06 2.88
C PRO A 232 -19.49 -46.82 3.04
N CYS A 233 -20.81 -47.05 3.17
CA CYS A 233 -21.78 -46.03 3.54
C CYS A 233 -21.49 -45.52 4.95
N ASN A 234 -20.63 -44.53 5.10
CA ASN A 234 -20.56 -43.66 6.27
C ASN A 234 -19.65 -42.47 5.95
N ALA A 235 -20.20 -41.47 5.28
CA ALA A 235 -19.55 -40.15 5.19
C ALA A 235 -20.15 -39.24 6.27
N PRO A 236 -19.37 -38.69 7.20
CA PRO A 236 -19.81 -37.52 7.95
C PRO A 236 -19.74 -36.33 6.98
N THR A 237 -20.90 -35.72 6.78
CA THR A 237 -21.06 -34.43 6.09
C THR A 237 -20.36 -33.35 6.91
N SER A 238 -19.10 -33.08 6.65
CA SER A 238 -18.44 -31.85 7.08
C SER A 238 -18.11 -31.05 5.84
N GLY A 239 -19.06 -30.18 5.45
CA GLY A 239 -18.83 -29.15 4.45
C GLY A 239 -17.76 -28.18 4.96
N HIS A 240 -16.57 -28.26 4.40
CA HIS A 240 -15.61 -27.18 4.46
C HIS A 240 -15.81 -26.32 3.21
N HIS A 241 -16.66 -25.32 3.33
CA HIS A 241 -16.62 -24.18 2.42
C HIS A 241 -15.37 -23.34 2.76
N PRO A 242 -14.65 -22.82 1.76
CA PRO A 242 -13.64 -21.81 2.02
C PRO A 242 -14.32 -20.62 2.69
N ARG A 243 -13.77 -20.18 3.80
CA ARG A 243 -14.27 -19.04 4.57
C ARG A 243 -14.16 -17.78 3.70
N THR A 244 -15.26 -17.37 3.11
CA THR A 244 -15.49 -15.96 2.81
C THR A 244 -15.49 -15.22 4.15
N LEU A 245 -14.55 -14.31 4.33
CA LEU A 245 -14.52 -13.39 5.46
C LEU A 245 -15.80 -12.56 5.43
N GLY A 246 -16.74 -12.95 6.28
CA GLY A 246 -18.00 -12.25 6.45
C GLY A 246 -17.77 -10.87 7.03
N SER A 247 -18.36 -9.88 6.40
CA SER A 247 -18.54 -8.53 6.88
C SER A 247 -19.11 -8.54 8.31
N ARG A 248 -18.32 -8.05 9.28
CA ARG A 248 -18.84 -7.74 10.60
C ARG A 248 -19.62 -6.42 10.53
N THR A 249 -20.92 -6.51 10.36
CA THR A 249 -21.85 -5.44 10.71
C THR A 249 -21.87 -5.29 12.23
N LEU A 250 -21.34 -4.19 12.75
CA LEU A 250 -21.55 -3.78 14.13
C LEU A 250 -22.92 -3.12 14.25
N ALA A 251 -23.83 -3.76 14.97
CA ALA A 251 -25.07 -3.16 15.42
C ALA A 251 -24.80 -2.16 16.58
N PRO A 252 -25.53 -1.05 16.68
CA PRO A 252 -25.37 -0.11 17.76
C PRO A 252 -26.12 -0.60 19.01
N THR A 253 -25.39 -0.97 20.07
CA THR A 253 -25.99 -1.12 21.41
C THR A 253 -25.74 0.15 22.19
N GLY A 254 -26.80 0.92 22.40
CA GLY A 254 -26.81 1.98 23.40
C GLY A 254 -26.74 1.39 24.82
N THR A 255 -25.87 1.93 25.64
CA THR A 255 -26.01 1.85 27.10
C THR A 255 -25.31 3.04 27.76
N THR A 256 -26.06 3.67 28.62
CA THR A 256 -25.84 4.83 29.45
C THR A 256 -24.59 4.74 30.34
N ALA A 257 -23.84 5.86 30.44
CA ALA A 257 -22.73 6.07 31.38
C ALA A 257 -23.23 6.38 32.80
N PRO A 258 -22.51 5.94 33.85
CA PRO A 258 -22.60 6.51 35.18
C PRO A 258 -21.49 7.58 35.44
N PRO A 259 -21.66 8.47 36.46
CA PRO A 259 -20.91 9.72 36.55
C PRO A 259 -19.51 9.56 37.16
N ALA A 260 -18.63 10.49 36.77
CA ALA A 260 -17.25 10.62 37.18
C ALA A 260 -17.09 11.05 38.65
N THR A 261 -16.28 10.34 39.39
CA THR A 261 -15.68 10.81 40.64
C THR A 261 -14.28 11.35 40.39
N ARG A 262 -14.08 12.64 40.72
CA ARG A 262 -12.78 13.31 40.75
C ARG A 262 -11.95 12.76 41.90
N THR A 263 -10.71 12.35 41.62
CA THR A 263 -9.64 12.36 42.64
C THR A 263 -8.43 13.06 42.03
N SER A 264 -8.06 14.16 42.70
CA SER A 264 -6.83 14.92 42.46
C SER A 264 -5.64 14.12 42.97
N THR A 265 -4.60 13.94 42.14
CA THR A 265 -3.27 13.58 42.63
C THR A 265 -2.22 14.50 42.06
N ASP A 266 -1.48 15.03 42.98
CA ASP A 266 -0.37 15.97 42.98
C ASP A 266 0.76 15.60 42.01
N ALA A 267 1.11 16.54 41.12
CA ALA A 267 2.18 16.39 40.13
C ALA A 267 3.44 17.13 40.58
N SER A 268 4.11 16.56 41.57
CA SER A 268 5.45 17.03 41.97
C SER A 268 6.33 15.85 42.36
N LYS A 269 6.96 15.17 41.39
CA LYS A 269 8.22 14.40 41.51
C LYS A 269 8.44 13.54 40.26
N LEU A 270 9.18 14.09 39.30
CA LEU A 270 9.88 13.27 38.28
C LEU A 270 11.36 13.69 38.28
N PRO A 271 12.32 12.75 38.36
CA PRO A 271 13.74 13.06 38.35
C PRO A 271 14.23 13.36 36.92
N ALA A 272 15.15 14.32 36.84
CA ALA A 272 15.81 14.73 35.59
C ALA A 272 16.62 13.60 34.97
N MET A 273 16.31 13.22 33.73
CA MET A 273 17.16 12.35 32.89
C MET A 273 18.28 13.18 32.26
N ARG A 274 19.52 12.78 32.52
CA ARG A 274 20.77 13.30 31.92
C ARG A 274 20.80 12.99 30.42
N ALA A 275 21.19 13.98 29.63
CA ALA A 275 21.51 13.82 28.20
C ALA A 275 22.79 12.99 27.99
N PRO A 276 22.87 12.12 26.97
CA PRO A 276 24.11 11.47 26.57
C PRO A 276 24.99 12.45 25.79
N LYS A 277 26.29 12.48 26.15
CA LYS A 277 27.36 13.19 25.45
C LYS A 277 27.64 12.48 24.13
N GLY A 278 27.95 13.29 23.10
CA GLY A 278 28.15 12.86 21.72
C GLY A 278 29.33 11.89 21.47
N ILE A 279 29.21 11.18 20.39
CA ILE A 279 30.25 10.83 19.43
C ILE A 279 29.64 11.08 18.03
#